data_4ec09578d326c7073b7acd7f578d4698
#
_entry.id   4ec09578d326c7073b7acd7f578d4698
#
_cell.length_a   1.000
_cell.length_b   1.000
_cell.length_c   1.000
_cell.angle_alpha   90.00
_cell.angle_beta   90.00
_cell.angle_gamma   90.00
#
_symmetry.space_group_name_H-M   'P 1'
#
loop_
_entity.id
_entity.type
_entity.pdbx_description
1 polymer ?
#
loop_
_entity_poly.entity_id
_entity_poly.type
_entity_poly.pdbx_seq_one_letter_code
_entity_poly.pdbx_strand_id
1 'polypeptide(L)'
;MSLMSETMQSQPEQLRGMLADTTGVDAAAERLRGRSLFLVGTGTSWHAANIGAWFLRAAGVEAWPVQAMDAVLYGPRPAGGEGLILLSHKGTKTYTTQLLERARAEGVPTAVISGQGAPGAEIETSVVERSAAYTASHTGAMLRLAQLATALGADLGPLNGVPDAVAEVVEGPAVGVVPPRRAMEFVGAGPNQWTAAEGALKVRETAYVASAGMGVEQFLHGPSVAVGTDDTLICLDGGGPGGERLAQVARSAGSAGVPVRMIAGDAPNELLSVFPLTAAVQRIALETAETLGTNPDSFGRDVPARASALDGIAL
;
A
#
# COMPACT_ATOMS: atom_id res chain seq x y z
N MET A 1 -13.95 4.45 19.47
CA MET A 1 -12.94 3.86 18.58
C MET A 1 -13.54 3.85 17.18
N SER A 2 -12.82 4.30 16.16
CA SER A 2 -13.27 4.27 14.75
C SER A 2 -13.16 2.86 14.18
N LEU A 3 -13.90 2.55 13.10
CA LEU A 3 -13.75 1.27 12.39
C LEU A 3 -12.33 1.10 11.82
N MET A 4 -11.72 2.20 11.36
CA MET A 4 -10.32 2.19 10.93
C MET A 4 -9.39 1.75 12.06
N SER A 5 -9.55 2.30 13.27
CA SER A 5 -8.74 1.91 14.43
C SER A 5 -8.92 0.43 14.79
N GLU A 6 -10.17 -0.06 14.83
CA GLU A 6 -10.47 -1.48 15.07
C GLU A 6 -9.79 -2.38 14.03
N THR A 7 -9.89 -2.02 12.75
CA THR A 7 -9.28 -2.78 11.66
C THR A 7 -7.75 -2.77 11.75
N MET A 8 -7.15 -1.62 12.08
CA MET A 8 -5.71 -1.54 12.29
C MET A 8 -5.22 -2.46 13.41
N GLN A 9 -5.92 -2.47 14.56
CA GLN A 9 -5.58 -3.32 15.70
C GLN A 9 -5.73 -4.82 15.40
N SER A 10 -6.58 -5.20 14.47
CA SER A 10 -6.76 -6.59 14.06
C SER A 10 -5.69 -7.12 13.09
N GLN A 11 -4.85 -6.24 12.51
CA GLN A 11 -3.86 -6.63 11.50
C GLN A 11 -2.91 -7.74 11.95
N PRO A 12 -2.28 -7.69 13.15
CA PRO A 12 -1.32 -8.71 13.55
C PRO A 12 -1.93 -10.12 13.58
N GLU A 13 -3.15 -10.27 14.08
CA GLU A 13 -3.84 -11.56 14.13
C GLU A 13 -4.21 -12.05 12.74
N GLN A 14 -4.75 -11.18 11.89
CA GLN A 14 -5.09 -11.52 10.51
C GLN A 14 -3.84 -11.94 9.71
N LEU A 15 -2.71 -11.26 9.89
CA LEU A 15 -1.44 -11.60 9.23
C LEU A 15 -0.91 -12.97 9.71
N ARG A 16 -1.03 -13.29 11.01
CA ARG A 16 -0.68 -14.64 11.53
C ARG A 16 -1.56 -15.72 10.90
N GLY A 17 -2.87 -15.49 10.77
CA GLY A 17 -3.78 -16.40 10.08
C GLY A 17 -3.39 -16.64 8.62
N MET A 18 -3.00 -15.59 7.90
CA MET A 18 -2.54 -15.72 6.51
C MET A 18 -1.23 -16.48 6.38
N LEU A 19 -0.31 -16.37 7.34
CA LEU A 19 0.93 -17.15 7.33
C LEU A 19 0.69 -18.65 7.54
N ALA A 20 -0.37 -19.02 8.24
CA ALA A 20 -0.73 -20.40 8.49
C ALA A 20 -1.38 -21.12 7.31
N ASP A 21 -1.93 -20.38 6.32
CA ASP A 21 -2.59 -20.95 5.14
C ASP A 21 -2.01 -20.35 3.85
N THR A 22 -1.28 -21.17 3.10
CA THR A 22 -0.67 -20.81 1.81
C THR A 22 -1.34 -21.48 0.60
N THR A 23 -2.41 -22.24 0.80
CA THR A 23 -3.01 -23.09 -0.23
C THR A 23 -3.29 -22.37 -1.55
N GLY A 24 -3.93 -21.21 -1.49
CA GLY A 24 -4.21 -20.40 -2.69
C GLY A 24 -2.95 -19.80 -3.30
N VAL A 25 -1.94 -19.47 -2.47
CA VAL A 25 -0.64 -18.93 -2.91
C VAL A 25 0.13 -19.99 -3.68
N ASP A 26 0.21 -21.22 -3.16
CA ASP A 26 0.96 -22.32 -3.77
C ASP A 26 0.38 -22.69 -5.14
N ALA A 27 -0.94 -22.80 -5.23
CA ALA A 27 -1.64 -23.04 -6.49
C ALA A 27 -1.41 -21.92 -7.53
N ALA A 28 -1.39 -20.66 -7.08
CA ALA A 28 -1.08 -19.52 -7.94
C ALA A 28 0.38 -19.55 -8.40
N ALA A 29 1.33 -19.86 -7.50
CA ALA A 29 2.73 -19.97 -7.84
C ALA A 29 3.01 -21.03 -8.91
N GLU A 30 2.38 -22.19 -8.82
CA GLU A 30 2.48 -23.24 -9.86
C GLU A 30 2.00 -22.74 -11.23
N ARG A 31 0.86 -22.05 -11.25
CA ARG A 31 0.22 -21.55 -12.46
C ARG A 31 0.99 -20.40 -13.12
N LEU A 32 1.68 -19.58 -12.30
CA LEU A 32 2.38 -18.37 -12.74
C LEU A 32 3.88 -18.57 -12.95
N ARG A 33 4.45 -19.69 -12.55
CA ARG A 33 5.90 -19.96 -12.63
C ARG A 33 6.45 -19.82 -14.04
N GLY A 34 7.63 -19.15 -14.15
CA GLY A 34 8.34 -18.97 -15.41
C GLY A 34 7.71 -17.93 -16.35
N ARG A 35 6.82 -17.09 -15.87
CA ARG A 35 6.14 -16.05 -16.65
C ARG A 35 6.57 -14.65 -16.22
N SER A 36 6.52 -13.69 -17.14
CA SER A 36 6.44 -12.27 -16.79
C SER A 36 5.06 -11.98 -16.23
N LEU A 37 4.96 -11.18 -15.15
CA LEU A 37 3.73 -10.98 -14.41
C LEU A 37 3.26 -9.52 -14.44
N PHE A 38 2.00 -9.31 -14.77
CA PHE A 38 1.31 -8.04 -14.59
C PHE A 38 0.62 -8.01 -13.23
N LEU A 39 0.89 -6.98 -12.44
CA LEU A 39 0.21 -6.76 -11.15
C LEU A 39 -0.75 -5.59 -11.29
N VAL A 40 -2.03 -5.83 -11.12
CA VAL A 40 -3.04 -4.82 -11.44
C VAL A 40 -3.90 -4.49 -10.23
N GLY A 41 -4.03 -3.18 -9.97
CA GLY A 41 -4.87 -2.64 -8.90
C GLY A 41 -5.20 -1.17 -9.13
N THR A 42 -5.95 -0.58 -8.20
CA THR A 42 -6.31 0.85 -8.18
C THR A 42 -6.24 1.37 -6.75
N GLY A 43 -5.80 2.60 -6.54
CA GLY A 43 -5.64 3.20 -5.19
C GLY A 43 -4.69 2.37 -4.32
N THR A 44 -5.10 2.03 -3.12
CA THR A 44 -4.35 1.17 -2.18
C THR A 44 -3.87 -0.15 -2.82
N SER A 45 -4.70 -0.79 -3.66
CA SER A 45 -4.30 -2.00 -4.41
C SER A 45 -3.23 -1.71 -5.46
N TRP A 46 -3.18 -0.50 -6.02
CA TRP A 46 -2.10 -0.06 -6.89
C TRP A 46 -0.78 0.07 -6.14
N HIS A 47 -0.80 0.63 -4.92
CA HIS A 47 0.41 0.70 -4.09
C HIS A 47 0.90 -0.69 -3.70
N ALA A 48 0.00 -1.60 -3.31
CA ALA A 48 0.35 -2.99 -3.03
C ALA A 48 0.94 -3.71 -4.26
N ALA A 49 0.39 -3.50 -5.46
CA ALA A 49 0.92 -4.05 -6.71
C ALA A 49 2.37 -3.59 -6.97
N ASN A 50 2.66 -2.32 -6.73
CA ASN A 50 4.01 -1.77 -6.89
C ASN A 50 4.99 -2.35 -5.86
N ILE A 51 4.60 -2.47 -4.59
CA ILE A 51 5.42 -3.13 -3.55
C ILE A 51 5.63 -4.61 -3.91
N GLY A 52 4.57 -5.31 -4.33
CA GLY A 52 4.64 -6.71 -4.77
C GLY A 52 5.58 -6.94 -5.95
N ALA A 53 5.70 -5.96 -6.85
CA ALA A 53 6.68 -6.04 -7.94
C ALA A 53 8.14 -6.04 -7.42
N TRP A 54 8.44 -5.36 -6.31
CA TRP A 54 9.75 -5.47 -5.66
C TRP A 54 9.99 -6.88 -5.10
N PHE A 55 9.00 -7.48 -4.46
CA PHE A 55 9.11 -8.85 -3.95
C PHE A 55 9.34 -9.87 -5.08
N LEU A 56 8.56 -9.77 -6.16
CA LEU A 56 8.66 -10.69 -7.30
C LEU A 56 9.98 -10.53 -8.07
N ARG A 57 10.47 -9.30 -8.21
CA ARG A 57 11.79 -9.04 -8.81
C ARG A 57 12.93 -9.62 -7.98
N ALA A 58 12.79 -9.73 -6.66
CA ALA A 58 13.76 -10.46 -5.83
C ALA A 58 13.79 -11.97 -6.13
N ALA A 59 12.72 -12.55 -6.71
CA ALA A 59 12.70 -13.90 -7.27
C ALA A 59 13.21 -14.00 -8.70
N GLY A 60 13.71 -12.90 -9.29
CA GLY A 60 14.08 -12.86 -10.71
C GLY A 60 12.91 -12.81 -11.68
N VAL A 61 11.69 -12.62 -11.17
CA VAL A 61 10.48 -12.52 -11.99
C VAL A 61 10.37 -11.12 -12.60
N GLU A 62 10.14 -11.04 -13.90
CA GLU A 62 9.79 -9.81 -14.57
C GLU A 62 8.37 -9.39 -14.18
N ALA A 63 8.25 -8.32 -13.39
CA ALA A 63 7.00 -7.90 -12.76
C ALA A 63 6.64 -6.45 -13.11
N TRP A 64 5.46 -6.27 -13.71
CA TRP A 64 4.95 -5.02 -14.27
C TRP A 64 3.68 -4.57 -13.53
N PRO A 65 3.78 -3.60 -12.61
CA PRO A 65 2.57 -3.01 -12.04
C PRO A 65 1.91 -2.10 -13.09
N VAL A 66 0.57 -2.21 -13.22
CA VAL A 66 -0.26 -1.41 -14.13
C VAL A 66 -1.57 -1.04 -13.44
N GLN A 67 -2.07 0.18 -13.63
CA GLN A 67 -3.38 0.55 -13.13
C GLN A 67 -4.50 -0.13 -13.92
N ALA A 68 -5.59 -0.52 -13.25
CA ALA A 68 -6.64 -1.30 -13.86
C ALA A 68 -7.29 -0.61 -15.07
N MET A 69 -7.59 0.67 -14.96
CA MET A 69 -8.18 1.45 -16.07
C MET A 69 -7.22 1.52 -17.26
N ASP A 70 -5.95 1.79 -17.00
CA ASP A 70 -4.95 1.91 -18.05
C ASP A 70 -4.77 0.58 -18.80
N ALA A 71 -4.69 -0.54 -18.05
CA ALA A 71 -4.60 -1.87 -18.65
C ALA A 71 -5.80 -2.20 -19.56
N VAL A 72 -7.00 -1.75 -19.20
CA VAL A 72 -8.22 -2.00 -20.00
C VAL A 72 -8.29 -1.10 -21.22
N LEU A 73 -8.03 0.21 -21.06
CA LEU A 73 -8.31 1.21 -22.08
C LEU A 73 -7.11 1.54 -22.98
N TYR A 74 -5.91 1.49 -22.45
CA TYR A 74 -4.70 1.96 -23.15
C TYR A 74 -3.63 0.88 -23.29
N GLY A 75 -3.57 -0.09 -22.38
CA GLY A 75 -2.48 -1.06 -22.27
C GLY A 75 -1.25 -0.47 -21.54
N PRO A 76 -0.19 -1.25 -21.28
CA PRO A 76 -0.09 -2.66 -21.68
C PRO A 76 -1.02 -3.56 -20.84
N ARG A 77 -1.33 -4.73 -21.39
CA ARG A 77 -2.09 -5.80 -20.73
C ARG A 77 -1.43 -7.13 -20.99
N PRO A 78 -1.59 -8.12 -20.08
CA PRO A 78 -0.99 -9.42 -20.27
C PRO A 78 -1.53 -10.11 -21.53
N ALA A 79 -0.66 -10.83 -22.23
CA ALA A 79 -0.94 -11.61 -23.41
C ALA A 79 -0.44 -13.06 -23.24
N GLY A 80 -0.54 -13.90 -24.27
CA GLY A 80 -0.12 -15.30 -24.22
C GLY A 80 1.33 -15.47 -23.77
N GLY A 81 1.55 -16.28 -22.74
CA GLY A 81 2.87 -16.48 -22.12
C GLY A 81 3.13 -15.67 -20.85
N GLU A 82 2.39 -14.60 -20.62
CA GLU A 82 2.42 -13.78 -19.42
C GLU A 82 1.36 -14.22 -18.40
N GLY A 83 1.40 -13.66 -17.18
CA GLY A 83 0.42 -13.91 -16.15
C GLY A 83 -0.12 -12.61 -15.53
N LEU A 84 -1.32 -12.68 -14.95
CA LEU A 84 -2.00 -11.57 -14.30
C LEU A 84 -2.20 -11.85 -12.81
N ILE A 85 -1.69 -10.96 -11.97
CA ILE A 85 -2.04 -10.87 -10.56
C ILE A 85 -2.96 -9.66 -10.39
N LEU A 86 -4.20 -9.90 -9.96
CA LEU A 86 -5.19 -8.86 -9.81
C LEU A 86 -5.51 -8.65 -8.34
N LEU A 87 -5.42 -7.39 -7.89
CA LEU A 87 -5.67 -6.99 -6.52
C LEU A 87 -6.95 -6.16 -6.43
N SER A 88 -7.95 -6.66 -5.71
CA SER A 88 -9.22 -5.96 -5.52
C SER A 88 -9.92 -6.41 -4.25
N HIS A 89 -9.86 -5.63 -3.17
CA HIS A 89 -10.39 -6.05 -1.87
C HIS A 89 -11.84 -6.56 -1.92
N LYS A 90 -12.73 -5.85 -2.62
CA LYS A 90 -14.14 -6.24 -2.76
C LYS A 90 -14.45 -7.09 -4.00
N GLY A 91 -13.52 -7.24 -4.93
CA GLY A 91 -13.73 -8.00 -6.17
C GLY A 91 -14.75 -7.40 -7.16
N THR A 92 -15.19 -6.16 -6.96
CA THR A 92 -16.34 -5.57 -7.70
C THR A 92 -16.00 -4.30 -8.49
N LYS A 93 -14.74 -3.88 -8.54
CA LYS A 93 -14.35 -2.66 -9.26
C LYS A 93 -14.41 -2.87 -10.77
N THR A 94 -15.03 -1.94 -11.47
CA THR A 94 -15.37 -2.02 -12.90
C THR A 94 -14.19 -2.47 -13.76
N TYR A 95 -13.08 -1.75 -13.75
CA TYR A 95 -11.96 -2.07 -14.64
C TYR A 95 -11.19 -3.32 -14.20
N THR A 96 -11.13 -3.64 -12.91
CA THR A 96 -10.52 -4.89 -12.45
C THR A 96 -11.34 -6.10 -12.90
N THR A 97 -12.67 -6.02 -12.82
CA THR A 97 -13.56 -7.09 -13.29
C THR A 97 -13.46 -7.29 -14.81
N GLN A 98 -13.53 -6.21 -15.58
CA GLN A 98 -13.38 -6.25 -17.04
C GLN A 98 -12.05 -6.85 -17.48
N LEU A 99 -10.94 -6.47 -16.82
CA LEU A 99 -9.63 -7.02 -17.14
C LEU A 99 -9.55 -8.51 -16.84
N LEU A 100 -10.10 -8.95 -15.69
CA LEU A 100 -10.12 -10.37 -15.30
C LEU A 100 -10.91 -11.22 -16.30
N GLU A 101 -12.12 -10.77 -16.66
CA GLU A 101 -12.97 -11.45 -17.64
C GLU A 101 -12.26 -11.59 -18.98
N ARG A 102 -11.64 -10.53 -19.45
CA ARG A 102 -10.87 -10.53 -20.69
C ARG A 102 -9.66 -11.46 -20.62
N ALA A 103 -8.85 -11.37 -19.56
CA ALA A 103 -7.67 -12.24 -19.40
C ALA A 103 -8.08 -13.73 -19.40
N ARG A 104 -9.15 -14.08 -18.70
CA ARG A 104 -9.68 -15.44 -18.69
C ARG A 104 -10.19 -15.89 -20.06
N ALA A 105 -10.89 -15.04 -20.79
CA ALA A 105 -11.36 -15.33 -22.15
C ALA A 105 -10.20 -15.52 -23.14
N GLU A 106 -9.09 -14.83 -22.95
CA GLU A 106 -7.87 -14.94 -23.74
C GLU A 106 -6.93 -16.08 -23.24
N GLY A 107 -7.30 -16.82 -22.19
CA GLY A 107 -6.51 -17.92 -21.65
C GLY A 107 -5.26 -17.49 -20.90
N VAL A 108 -5.19 -16.24 -20.44
CA VAL A 108 -4.08 -15.72 -19.63
C VAL A 108 -4.17 -16.32 -18.22
N PRO A 109 -3.10 -16.94 -17.69
CA PRO A 109 -3.08 -17.42 -16.32
C PRO A 109 -3.27 -16.27 -15.32
N THR A 110 -4.23 -16.42 -14.40
CA THR A 110 -4.59 -15.37 -13.45
C THR A 110 -4.38 -15.83 -12.00
N ALA A 111 -4.14 -14.88 -11.10
CA ALA A 111 -4.29 -15.01 -9.65
C ALA A 111 -5.03 -13.79 -9.11
N VAL A 112 -6.09 -14.00 -8.33
CA VAL A 112 -6.92 -12.93 -7.78
C VAL A 112 -6.74 -12.86 -6.28
N ILE A 113 -6.12 -11.76 -5.81
CA ILE A 113 -5.91 -11.45 -4.40
C ILE A 113 -7.04 -10.51 -3.95
N SER A 114 -7.90 -11.00 -3.05
CA SER A 114 -9.10 -10.27 -2.61
C SER A 114 -9.36 -10.46 -1.12
N GLY A 115 -10.31 -9.70 -0.58
CA GLY A 115 -10.79 -9.89 0.78
C GLY A 115 -11.50 -11.23 0.95
N GLN A 116 -11.56 -11.71 2.17
CA GLN A 116 -12.18 -12.98 2.51
C GLN A 116 -13.63 -13.05 2.03
N GLY A 117 -13.98 -14.09 1.27
CA GLY A 117 -15.31 -14.29 0.70
C GLY A 117 -15.67 -13.32 -0.44
N ALA A 118 -14.75 -12.53 -0.95
CA ALA A 118 -15.00 -11.65 -2.10
C ALA A 118 -15.21 -12.46 -3.40
N PRO A 119 -16.07 -12.00 -4.31
CA PRO A 119 -16.30 -12.69 -5.58
C PRO A 119 -15.00 -12.92 -6.35
N GLY A 120 -14.76 -14.18 -6.73
CA GLY A 120 -13.62 -14.59 -7.53
C GLY A 120 -12.27 -14.59 -6.81
N ALA A 121 -12.24 -14.45 -5.47
CA ALA A 121 -11.02 -14.56 -4.67
C ALA A 121 -10.40 -15.95 -4.86
N GLU A 122 -9.11 -15.98 -5.19
CA GLU A 122 -8.29 -17.20 -5.27
C GLU A 122 -7.26 -17.23 -4.13
N ILE A 123 -6.81 -16.07 -3.72
CA ILE A 123 -5.92 -15.85 -2.58
C ILE A 123 -6.61 -14.84 -1.66
N GLU A 124 -7.11 -15.32 -0.54
CA GLU A 124 -7.81 -14.45 0.40
C GLU A 124 -6.85 -13.68 1.30
N THR A 125 -7.22 -12.42 1.59
CA THR A 125 -6.51 -11.53 2.52
C THR A 125 -7.25 -11.42 3.85
N SER A 126 -7.50 -10.21 4.33
CA SER A 126 -8.27 -9.93 5.54
C SER A 126 -9.77 -10.10 5.34
N VAL A 127 -10.53 -10.13 6.44
CA VAL A 127 -11.98 -9.89 6.42
C VAL A 127 -12.30 -8.61 5.66
N VAL A 128 -13.45 -8.56 5.00
CA VAL A 128 -13.89 -7.36 4.28
C VAL A 128 -14.04 -6.19 5.24
N GLU A 129 -13.26 -5.16 5.03
CA GLU A 129 -13.24 -3.97 5.89
C GLU A 129 -14.53 -3.17 5.78
N ARG A 130 -15.02 -2.71 6.94
CA ARG A 130 -16.19 -1.84 7.05
C ARG A 130 -15.82 -0.36 6.94
N SER A 131 -14.62 0.02 7.39
CA SER A 131 -14.07 1.37 7.15
C SER A 131 -13.89 1.61 5.65
N ALA A 132 -14.08 2.84 5.22
CA ALA A 132 -13.80 3.23 3.83
C ALA A 132 -12.30 3.42 3.57
N ALA A 133 -11.52 3.71 4.60
CA ALA A 133 -10.05 3.77 4.54
C ALA A 133 -9.47 2.36 4.80
N TYR A 134 -9.08 1.68 3.74
CA TYR A 134 -8.55 0.32 3.82
C TYR A 134 -7.16 0.27 4.46
N THR A 135 -6.97 -0.62 5.43
CA THR A 135 -5.74 -0.80 6.20
C THR A 135 -5.26 -2.25 6.22
N ALA A 136 -6.00 -3.15 6.87
CA ALA A 136 -5.65 -4.57 6.97
C ALA A 136 -5.64 -5.28 5.61
N SER A 137 -6.52 -4.91 4.70
CA SER A 137 -6.53 -5.47 3.35
C SER A 137 -5.28 -5.11 2.55
N HIS A 138 -4.69 -3.95 2.81
CA HIS A 138 -3.44 -3.53 2.17
C HIS A 138 -2.26 -4.35 2.69
N THR A 139 -2.07 -4.42 4.01
CA THR A 139 -1.00 -5.23 4.60
C THR A 139 -1.17 -6.72 4.28
N GLY A 140 -2.41 -7.21 4.27
CA GLY A 140 -2.72 -8.57 3.84
C GLY A 140 -2.39 -8.84 2.37
N ALA A 141 -2.70 -7.92 1.46
CA ALA A 141 -2.34 -8.06 0.05
C ALA A 141 -0.82 -8.07 -0.15
N MET A 142 -0.08 -7.20 0.56
CA MET A 142 1.39 -7.21 0.54
C MET A 142 1.94 -8.54 1.06
N LEU A 143 1.39 -9.10 2.16
CA LEU A 143 1.85 -10.39 2.70
C LEU A 143 1.60 -11.53 1.71
N ARG A 144 0.43 -11.57 1.07
CA ARG A 144 0.12 -12.57 0.03
C ARG A 144 1.07 -12.46 -1.18
N LEU A 145 1.43 -11.26 -1.59
CA LEU A 145 2.43 -11.02 -2.63
C LEU A 145 3.84 -11.45 -2.20
N ALA A 146 4.21 -11.22 -0.93
CA ALA A 146 5.48 -11.70 -0.38
C ALA A 146 5.53 -13.23 -0.32
N GLN A 147 4.46 -13.89 0.14
CA GLN A 147 4.34 -15.35 0.13
C GLN A 147 4.43 -15.91 -1.31
N LEU A 148 3.74 -15.30 -2.26
CA LEU A 148 3.80 -15.69 -3.67
C LEU A 148 5.21 -15.53 -4.25
N ALA A 149 5.88 -14.43 -3.95
CA ALA A 149 7.26 -14.21 -4.38
C ALA A 149 8.21 -15.28 -3.78
N THR A 150 8.03 -15.61 -2.49
CA THR A 150 8.80 -16.69 -1.83
C THR A 150 8.54 -18.04 -2.48
N ALA A 151 7.28 -18.38 -2.79
CA ALA A 151 6.92 -19.61 -3.50
C ALA A 151 7.49 -19.66 -4.94
N LEU A 152 7.74 -18.50 -5.55
CA LEU A 152 8.41 -18.38 -6.84
C LEU A 152 9.95 -18.33 -6.74
N GLY A 153 10.51 -18.31 -5.55
CA GLY A 153 11.96 -18.45 -5.30
C GLY A 153 12.63 -17.20 -4.72
N ALA A 154 11.90 -16.18 -4.29
CA ALA A 154 12.49 -15.02 -3.63
C ALA A 154 13.00 -15.39 -2.22
N ASP A 155 14.19 -14.92 -1.87
CA ASP A 155 14.66 -14.86 -0.50
C ASP A 155 14.34 -13.47 0.07
N LEU A 156 13.18 -13.35 0.72
CA LEU A 156 12.74 -12.12 1.38
C LEU A 156 13.12 -12.09 2.87
N GLY A 157 13.71 -13.16 3.40
CA GLY A 157 13.89 -13.36 4.84
C GLY A 157 12.61 -13.86 5.53
N PRO A 158 12.59 -13.89 6.86
CA PRO A 158 11.55 -14.57 7.66
C PRO A 158 10.23 -13.75 7.68
N LEU A 159 9.23 -14.18 6.93
CA LEU A 159 7.89 -13.55 6.91
C LEU A 159 7.13 -13.71 8.25
N ASN A 160 7.49 -14.70 9.07
CA ASN A 160 6.84 -14.96 10.35
C ASN A 160 7.03 -13.82 11.38
N GLY A 161 8.03 -12.97 11.22
CA GLY A 161 8.22 -11.77 12.04
C GLY A 161 7.33 -10.58 11.65
N VAL A 162 6.72 -10.60 10.47
CA VAL A 162 5.90 -9.48 9.97
C VAL A 162 4.72 -9.12 10.89
N PRO A 163 3.94 -10.09 11.43
CA PRO A 163 2.85 -9.74 12.34
C PRO A 163 3.31 -9.03 13.61
N ASP A 164 4.46 -9.43 14.17
CA ASP A 164 4.99 -8.84 15.39
C ASP A 164 5.53 -7.42 15.12
N ALA A 165 6.24 -7.21 14.00
CA ALA A 165 6.68 -5.88 13.59
C ALA A 165 5.49 -4.91 13.33
N VAL A 166 4.37 -5.40 12.81
CA VAL A 166 3.14 -4.61 12.68
C VAL A 166 2.50 -4.36 14.04
N ALA A 167 2.46 -5.36 14.94
CA ALA A 167 1.91 -5.24 16.30
C ALA A 167 2.64 -4.15 17.09
N GLU A 168 3.97 -4.13 17.08
CA GLU A 168 4.78 -3.11 17.75
C GLU A 168 4.38 -1.69 17.34
N VAL A 169 4.03 -1.49 16.08
CA VAL A 169 3.59 -0.18 15.59
C VAL A 169 2.14 0.09 15.99
N VAL A 170 1.19 -0.82 15.75
CA VAL A 170 -0.24 -0.53 15.98
C VAL A 170 -0.62 -0.46 17.45
N GLU A 171 0.09 -1.18 18.32
CA GLU A 171 -0.10 -1.20 19.78
C GLU A 171 0.83 -0.22 20.51
N GLY A 172 1.85 0.27 19.83
CA GLY A 172 2.87 1.16 20.38
C GLY A 172 2.37 2.57 20.71
N PRO A 173 3.25 3.47 21.16
CA PRO A 173 2.91 4.86 21.42
C PRO A 173 2.53 5.60 20.12
N ALA A 174 1.82 6.71 20.25
CA ALA A 174 1.49 7.58 19.12
C ALA A 174 2.74 7.98 18.33
N VAL A 175 2.62 8.06 17.00
CA VAL A 175 3.72 8.52 16.14
C VAL A 175 4.05 9.99 16.40
N GLY A 176 3.04 10.77 16.82
CA GLY A 176 3.21 12.12 17.29
C GLY A 176 3.57 13.10 16.19
N VAL A 177 2.88 13.01 15.05
CA VAL A 177 3.04 13.94 13.94
C VAL A 177 2.12 15.15 14.15
N VAL A 178 2.67 16.34 13.97
CA VAL A 178 1.86 17.57 14.02
C VAL A 178 1.14 17.73 12.69
N PRO A 179 -0.20 17.86 12.67
CA PRO A 179 -0.93 18.13 11.45
C PRO A 179 -0.46 19.45 10.80
N PRO A 180 -0.25 19.47 9.48
CA PRO A 180 0.21 20.65 8.79
C PRO A 180 -0.88 21.71 8.67
N ARG A 181 -0.50 22.96 8.45
CA ARG A 181 -1.43 24.02 8.05
C ARG A 181 -1.80 23.94 6.58
N ARG A 182 -0.92 23.38 5.73
CA ARG A 182 -1.10 23.34 4.28
C ARG A 182 -1.08 21.92 3.73
N ALA A 183 0.05 21.22 3.81
CA ALA A 183 0.21 19.91 3.20
C ALA A 183 1.12 18.97 4.02
N MET A 184 0.89 17.67 3.88
CA MET A 184 1.75 16.63 4.44
C MET A 184 2.40 15.85 3.29
N GLU A 185 3.72 15.86 3.24
CA GLU A 185 4.50 15.18 2.22
C GLU A 185 5.15 13.93 2.80
N PHE A 186 5.05 12.82 2.08
CA PHE A 186 5.70 11.56 2.44
C PHE A 186 6.80 11.24 1.43
N VAL A 187 7.97 10.87 1.92
CA VAL A 187 9.12 10.54 1.08
C VAL A 187 9.72 9.22 1.54
N GLY A 188 9.92 8.31 0.60
CA GLY A 188 10.54 7.00 0.84
C GLY A 188 11.60 6.69 -0.21
N ALA A 189 12.39 5.64 0.02
CA ALA A 189 13.34 5.11 -0.94
C ALA A 189 12.99 3.67 -1.33
N GLY A 190 13.47 3.19 -2.46
CA GLY A 190 13.21 1.82 -2.90
C GLY A 190 11.72 1.44 -2.87
N PRO A 191 11.35 0.31 -2.25
CA PRO A 191 9.95 -0.10 -2.15
C PRO A 191 9.12 0.89 -1.32
N ASN A 192 9.73 1.62 -0.37
CA ASN A 192 9.05 2.54 0.52
C ASN A 192 8.59 3.85 -0.15
N GLN A 193 8.93 4.11 -1.41
CA GLN A 193 8.25 5.15 -2.18
C GLN A 193 6.74 4.87 -2.30
N TRP A 194 6.35 3.61 -2.34
CA TRP A 194 4.95 3.20 -2.43
C TRP A 194 4.25 3.17 -1.08
N THR A 195 5.01 2.92 -0.01
CA THR A 195 4.55 3.16 1.37
C THR A 195 4.30 4.65 1.61
N ALA A 196 5.16 5.53 1.08
CA ALA A 196 4.96 6.98 1.10
C ALA A 196 3.68 7.38 0.34
N ALA A 197 3.46 6.82 -0.85
CA ALA A 197 2.25 7.05 -1.63
C ALA A 197 0.98 6.58 -0.89
N GLU A 198 1.04 5.43 -0.20
CA GLU A 198 -0.07 4.92 0.62
C GLU A 198 -0.35 5.83 1.82
N GLY A 199 0.69 6.32 2.51
CA GLY A 199 0.54 7.27 3.61
C GLY A 199 -0.17 8.56 3.18
N ALA A 200 0.24 9.12 2.05
CA ALA A 200 -0.40 10.28 1.46
C ALA A 200 -1.87 10.01 1.09
N LEU A 201 -2.17 8.84 0.53
CA LEU A 201 -3.54 8.44 0.22
C LEU A 201 -4.38 8.36 1.50
N LYS A 202 -3.89 7.68 2.54
CA LYS A 202 -4.62 7.53 3.82
C LYS A 202 -4.90 8.88 4.48
N VAL A 203 -3.93 9.80 4.52
CA VAL A 203 -4.13 11.15 5.08
C VAL A 203 -5.21 11.92 4.29
N ARG A 204 -5.23 11.81 2.96
CA ARG A 204 -6.29 12.41 2.13
C ARG A 204 -7.67 11.81 2.41
N GLU A 205 -7.76 10.50 2.55
CA GLU A 205 -9.01 9.77 2.77
C GLU A 205 -9.63 10.04 4.15
N THR A 206 -8.79 10.20 5.17
CA THR A 206 -9.23 10.23 6.57
C THR A 206 -9.22 11.62 7.20
N ALA A 207 -8.16 12.39 6.96
CA ALA A 207 -7.95 13.71 7.55
C ALA A 207 -8.27 14.86 6.59
N TYR A 208 -8.49 14.55 5.30
CA TYR A 208 -8.79 15.51 4.23
C TYR A 208 -7.71 16.58 4.03
N VAL A 209 -6.49 16.28 4.44
CA VAL A 209 -5.32 17.14 4.26
C VAL A 209 -4.72 16.89 2.88
N ALA A 210 -4.31 17.95 2.20
CA ALA A 210 -3.53 17.84 0.96
C ALA A 210 -2.23 17.08 1.25
N SER A 211 -1.96 16.04 0.47
CA SER A 211 -0.81 15.18 0.71
C SER A 211 -0.29 14.56 -0.59
N ALA A 212 1.01 14.36 -0.70
CA ALA A 212 1.64 13.57 -1.75
C ALA A 212 2.68 12.63 -1.16
N GLY A 213 2.94 11.52 -1.86
CA GLY A 213 3.94 10.54 -1.45
C GLY A 213 4.74 10.07 -2.66
N MET A 214 6.09 10.04 -2.51
CA MET A 214 6.97 9.76 -3.65
C MET A 214 8.34 9.26 -3.24
N GLY A 215 9.12 8.84 -4.22
CA GLY A 215 10.53 8.50 -4.03
C GLY A 215 11.40 9.73 -3.76
N VAL A 216 12.47 9.55 -3.00
CA VAL A 216 13.36 10.63 -2.54
C VAL A 216 13.97 11.43 -3.70
N GLU A 217 14.40 10.79 -4.76
CA GLU A 217 14.94 11.51 -5.93
C GLU A 217 13.85 12.27 -6.68
N GLN A 218 12.66 11.69 -6.85
CA GLN A 218 11.53 12.40 -7.44
C GLN A 218 11.14 13.63 -6.61
N PHE A 219 11.18 13.53 -5.29
CA PHE A 219 10.94 14.66 -4.39
C PHE A 219 11.94 15.80 -4.62
N LEU A 220 13.22 15.48 -4.74
CA LEU A 220 14.29 16.46 -4.91
C LEU A 220 14.26 17.17 -6.27
N HIS A 221 13.70 16.52 -7.30
CA HIS A 221 13.67 17.04 -8.67
C HIS A 221 12.38 17.84 -8.97
N GLY A 222 11.95 18.66 -8.06
CA GLY A 222 10.84 19.63 -8.24
C GLY A 222 9.97 19.79 -7.00
N PRO A 223 9.26 18.76 -6.51
CA PRO A 223 8.32 18.89 -5.38
C PRO A 223 8.89 19.55 -4.13
N SER A 224 10.16 19.31 -3.82
CA SER A 224 10.83 19.85 -2.63
C SER A 224 10.82 21.38 -2.54
N VAL A 225 10.77 22.09 -3.67
CA VAL A 225 10.76 23.58 -3.66
C VAL A 225 9.43 24.15 -3.16
N ALA A 226 8.38 23.33 -3.12
CA ALA A 226 7.06 23.74 -2.63
C ALA A 226 6.89 23.52 -1.12
N VAL A 227 7.80 22.81 -0.46
CA VAL A 227 7.69 22.47 0.97
C VAL A 227 8.22 23.61 1.84
N GLY A 228 7.45 24.04 2.82
CA GLY A 228 7.77 25.15 3.71
C GLY A 228 7.36 24.87 5.17
N THR A 229 7.45 25.90 6.00
CA THR A 229 7.20 25.81 7.45
C THR A 229 5.74 25.51 7.83
N ASP A 230 4.80 25.66 6.90
CA ASP A 230 3.38 25.31 7.09
C ASP A 230 3.05 23.86 6.69
N ASP A 231 4.04 23.11 6.21
CA ASP A 231 3.91 21.71 5.81
C ASP A 231 4.49 20.78 6.86
N THR A 232 4.22 19.50 6.72
CA THR A 232 4.87 18.44 7.47
C THR A 232 5.50 17.45 6.50
N LEU A 233 6.79 17.16 6.69
CA LEU A 233 7.54 16.19 5.88
C LEU A 233 7.77 14.91 6.68
N ILE A 234 7.30 13.79 6.14
CA ILE A 234 7.48 12.44 6.69
C ILE A 234 8.49 11.70 5.82
N CYS A 235 9.60 11.29 6.41
CA CYS A 235 10.63 10.50 5.73
C CYS A 235 10.60 9.06 6.24
N LEU A 236 10.43 8.10 5.32
CA LEU A 236 10.29 6.67 5.62
C LEU A 236 11.61 5.96 5.32
N ASP A 237 12.34 5.58 6.37
CA ASP A 237 13.62 4.88 6.26
C ASP A 237 13.43 3.37 6.44
N GLY A 238 13.61 2.61 5.37
CA GLY A 238 13.55 1.15 5.36
C GLY A 238 14.88 0.47 5.67
N GLY A 239 15.93 1.22 6.04
CA GLY A 239 17.26 0.66 6.30
C GLY A 239 18.02 0.23 5.05
N GLY A 240 17.59 0.67 3.86
CA GLY A 240 18.20 0.34 2.58
C GLY A 240 19.24 1.37 2.09
N PRO A 241 19.77 1.19 0.87
CA PRO A 241 20.79 2.08 0.29
C PRO A 241 20.35 3.55 0.17
N GLY A 242 19.05 3.82 0.12
CA GLY A 242 18.49 5.16 0.04
C GLY A 242 18.45 5.95 1.35
N GLY A 243 18.76 5.32 2.50
CA GLY A 243 18.61 5.91 3.84
C GLY A 243 19.43 7.19 4.05
N GLU A 244 20.69 7.22 3.59
CA GLU A 244 21.51 8.44 3.71
C GLU A 244 20.92 9.61 2.90
N ARG A 245 20.35 9.34 1.72
CA ARG A 245 19.69 10.36 0.91
C ARG A 245 18.44 10.93 1.59
N LEU A 246 17.65 10.06 2.21
CA LEU A 246 16.50 10.47 3.04
C LEU A 246 16.94 11.31 4.24
N ALA A 247 18.00 10.89 4.92
CA ALA A 247 18.56 11.64 6.06
C ALA A 247 19.07 13.03 5.65
N GLN A 248 19.68 13.17 4.47
CA GLN A 248 20.08 14.48 3.93
C GLN A 248 18.87 15.38 3.69
N VAL A 249 17.80 14.86 3.10
CA VAL A 249 16.54 15.59 2.89
C VAL A 249 15.95 16.03 4.22
N ALA A 250 15.86 15.14 5.19
CA ALA A 250 15.31 15.45 6.52
C ALA A 250 16.10 16.53 7.24
N ARG A 251 17.44 16.44 7.23
CA ARG A 251 18.31 17.47 7.83
C ARG A 251 18.16 18.82 7.14
N SER A 252 18.15 18.85 5.81
CA SER A 252 18.04 20.09 5.03
C SER A 252 16.70 20.79 5.27
N ALA A 253 15.59 20.04 5.18
CA ALA A 253 14.25 20.56 5.44
C ALA A 253 14.10 21.05 6.88
N GLY A 254 14.58 20.27 7.87
CA GLY A 254 14.55 20.66 9.28
C GLY A 254 15.37 21.92 9.56
N SER A 255 16.54 22.08 8.91
CA SER A 255 17.36 23.30 9.02
C SER A 255 16.67 24.53 8.42
N ALA A 256 15.77 24.34 7.46
CA ALA A 256 14.92 25.38 6.89
C ALA A 256 13.65 25.66 7.71
N GLY A 257 13.46 24.96 8.84
CA GLY A 257 12.31 25.15 9.74
C GLY A 257 11.07 24.35 9.36
N VAL A 258 11.16 23.43 8.40
CA VAL A 258 10.07 22.51 8.07
C VAL A 258 9.89 21.51 9.20
N PRO A 259 8.69 21.26 9.72
CA PRO A 259 8.41 20.14 10.60
C PRO A 259 8.71 18.81 9.90
N VAL A 260 9.71 18.07 10.38
CA VAL A 260 10.15 16.80 9.80
C VAL A 260 9.99 15.67 10.80
N ARG A 261 9.49 14.51 10.34
CA ARG A 261 9.49 13.26 11.09
C ARG A 261 10.19 12.17 10.26
N MET A 262 11.30 11.64 10.79
CA MET A 262 11.91 10.40 10.31
C MET A 262 11.25 9.22 11.02
N ILE A 263 10.88 8.19 10.26
CA ILE A 263 10.33 6.93 10.77
C ILE A 263 11.18 5.81 10.21
N ALA A 264 11.79 5.05 11.10
CA ALA A 264 12.53 3.84 10.75
C ALA A 264 11.59 2.62 10.75
N GLY A 265 11.70 1.78 9.73
CA GLY A 265 11.02 0.49 9.69
C GLY A 265 11.90 -0.56 10.35
N ASP A 266 11.54 -1.01 11.55
CA ASP A 266 12.25 -2.11 12.20
C ASP A 266 11.88 -3.43 11.52
N ALA A 267 12.79 -3.93 10.68
CA ALA A 267 12.62 -5.13 9.88
C ALA A 267 13.98 -5.73 9.49
N PRO A 268 14.04 -7.04 9.17
CA PRO A 268 15.29 -7.70 8.78
C PRO A 268 15.98 -7.11 7.54
N ASN A 269 15.22 -6.46 6.66
CA ASN A 269 15.73 -5.82 5.43
C ASN A 269 14.71 -4.80 4.89
N GLU A 270 15.15 -4.02 3.89
CA GLU A 270 14.34 -2.95 3.30
C GLU A 270 13.04 -3.47 2.65
N LEU A 271 13.03 -4.68 2.06
CA LEU A 271 11.82 -5.24 1.46
C LEU A 271 10.74 -5.51 2.51
N LEU A 272 11.10 -6.01 3.68
CA LEU A 272 10.15 -6.28 4.75
C LEU A 272 9.81 -5.04 5.59
N SER A 273 10.62 -3.96 5.51
CA SER A 273 10.33 -2.71 6.23
C SER A 273 9.02 -2.04 5.77
N VAL A 274 8.52 -2.39 4.59
CA VAL A 274 7.23 -1.86 4.08
C VAL A 274 6.06 -2.20 5.02
N PHE A 275 6.13 -3.28 5.80
CA PHE A 275 5.05 -3.68 6.71
C PHE A 275 4.94 -2.77 7.93
N PRO A 276 5.97 -2.63 8.80
CA PRO A 276 5.90 -1.71 9.93
C PRO A 276 5.76 -0.24 9.48
N LEU A 277 6.39 0.17 8.37
CA LEU A 277 6.24 1.52 7.83
C LEU A 277 4.82 1.77 7.31
N THR A 278 4.16 0.78 6.70
CA THR A 278 2.74 0.90 6.32
C THR A 278 1.85 1.07 7.55
N ALA A 279 2.06 0.28 8.60
CA ALA A 279 1.33 0.45 9.85
C ALA A 279 1.55 1.86 10.45
N ALA A 280 2.78 2.38 10.37
CA ALA A 280 3.11 3.72 10.86
C ALA A 280 2.39 4.83 10.06
N VAL A 281 2.36 4.76 8.73
CA VAL A 281 1.66 5.78 7.94
C VAL A 281 0.14 5.70 8.09
N GLN A 282 -0.41 4.51 8.31
CA GLN A 282 -1.83 4.35 8.67
C GLN A 282 -2.15 5.00 10.03
N ARG A 283 -1.26 4.85 11.03
CA ARG A 283 -1.39 5.52 12.33
C ARG A 283 -1.30 7.03 12.21
N ILE A 284 -0.36 7.55 11.43
CA ILE A 284 -0.25 9.00 11.15
C ILE A 284 -1.58 9.52 10.59
N ALA A 285 -2.18 8.81 9.65
CA ALA A 285 -3.44 9.21 9.06
C ALA A 285 -4.58 9.22 10.08
N LEU A 286 -4.68 8.19 10.94
CA LEU A 286 -5.67 8.12 12.01
C LEU A 286 -5.47 9.23 13.04
N GLU A 287 -4.24 9.39 13.57
CA GLU A 287 -3.90 10.42 14.56
C GLU A 287 -4.13 11.85 14.02
N THR A 288 -3.85 12.07 12.74
CA THR A 288 -4.14 13.35 12.06
C THR A 288 -5.64 13.60 11.98
N ALA A 289 -6.43 12.58 11.61
CA ALA A 289 -7.88 12.66 11.55
C ALA A 289 -8.49 12.97 12.94
N GLU A 290 -8.03 12.27 13.98
CA GLU A 290 -8.46 12.48 15.35
C GLU A 290 -8.11 13.89 15.85
N THR A 291 -6.90 14.37 15.58
CA THR A 291 -6.47 15.71 15.97
C THR A 291 -7.27 16.82 15.28
N LEU A 292 -7.64 16.62 14.02
CA LEU A 292 -8.43 17.57 13.23
C LEU A 292 -9.96 17.39 13.43
N GLY A 293 -10.39 16.37 14.18
CA GLY A 293 -11.79 16.07 14.42
C GLY A 293 -12.55 15.60 13.18
N THR A 294 -11.86 14.99 12.20
CA THR A 294 -12.48 14.41 11.01
C THR A 294 -12.89 12.95 11.25
N ASN A 295 -13.86 12.45 10.49
CA ASN A 295 -14.28 11.06 10.58
C ASN A 295 -13.50 10.18 9.60
N PRO A 296 -12.58 9.32 10.07
CA PRO A 296 -11.74 8.49 9.19
C PRO A 296 -12.52 7.40 8.43
N ASP A 297 -13.75 7.09 8.87
CA ASP A 297 -14.56 6.02 8.30
C ASP A 297 -15.50 6.48 7.18
N SER A 298 -15.70 7.80 7.02
CA SER A 298 -16.72 8.34 6.13
C SER A 298 -16.27 8.53 4.68
N PHE A 299 -14.97 8.58 4.42
CA PHE A 299 -14.41 8.93 3.11
C PHE A 299 -14.94 10.26 2.58
N GLY A 300 -15.13 11.23 3.47
CA GLY A 300 -15.67 12.56 3.18
C GLY A 300 -17.16 12.61 2.88
N ARG A 301 -17.90 11.50 2.97
CA ARG A 301 -19.35 11.45 2.70
C ARG A 301 -20.20 12.15 3.74
N ASP A 302 -19.65 12.39 4.92
CA ASP A 302 -20.24 13.21 5.98
C ASP A 302 -20.14 14.71 5.72
N VAL A 303 -19.37 15.13 4.69
CA VAL A 303 -19.26 16.53 4.26
C VAL A 303 -20.01 16.70 2.93
N PRO A 304 -21.15 17.40 2.90
CA PRO A 304 -22.04 17.47 1.71
C PRO A 304 -21.33 17.87 0.40
N ALA A 305 -20.42 18.86 0.46
CA ALA A 305 -19.68 19.31 -0.71
C ALA A 305 -18.72 18.26 -1.28
N ARG A 306 -18.18 17.36 -0.43
CA ARG A 306 -17.33 16.25 -0.85
C ARG A 306 -18.16 15.06 -1.35
N ALA A 307 -19.26 14.76 -0.69
CA ALA A 307 -20.17 13.71 -1.12
C ALA A 307 -20.67 13.98 -2.53
N SER A 308 -21.17 15.19 -2.80
CA SER A 308 -21.71 15.57 -4.13
C SER A 308 -20.67 15.60 -5.24
N ALA A 309 -19.40 15.81 -4.94
CA ALA A 309 -18.34 15.80 -5.94
C ALA A 309 -18.12 14.43 -6.62
N LEU A 310 -18.55 13.34 -5.97
CA LEU A 310 -18.42 11.97 -6.47
C LEU A 310 -19.76 11.33 -6.85
N ASP A 311 -20.87 12.06 -6.71
CA ASP A 311 -22.19 11.57 -7.07
C ASP A 311 -22.28 11.23 -8.56
N GLY A 312 -22.78 10.02 -8.85
CA GLY A 312 -22.94 9.54 -10.22
C GLY A 312 -21.66 8.99 -10.87
N ILE A 313 -20.53 8.97 -10.16
CA ILE A 313 -19.30 8.34 -10.65
C ILE A 313 -19.23 6.90 -10.13
N ALA A 314 -19.30 5.92 -11.02
CA ALA A 314 -19.07 4.51 -10.66
C ALA A 314 -17.58 4.27 -10.41
N LEU A 315 -17.26 3.70 -9.24
CA LEU A 315 -15.89 3.38 -8.80
C LEU A 315 -15.57 1.90 -8.98
#